data_36ab215ee10df58b55890428393106fd
#
_entry.id   36ab215ee10df58b55890428393106fd
#
_cell.length_a   1.000
_cell.length_b   1.000
_cell.length_c   1.000
_cell.angle_alpha   90.00
_cell.angle_beta   90.00
_cell.angle_gamma   90.00
#
_symmetry.space_group_name_H-M   'P 1'
#
loop_
_entity.id
_entity.type
_entity.pdbx_description
1 polymer ?
#
loop_
_entity_poly.entity_id
_entity_poly.type
_entity_poly.pdbx_seq_one_letter_code
_entity_poly.pdbx_strand_id
1 'polypeptide(L)'
;DDDWVKATLLTSNGKDARKAKAEIRLKGDWADQLRDSHKLSFRIKVRNNDKIFGMSKFSIQAPKTRGNHNEPLFLDMMRMMDVIAPRYFFVDVRINDMKIGIMALEEHFNKILIESQGGREGPIIAIDEDWIWRQRHLNIIDGTSGLPYEYRDYPIKVFKAGKFSPGTIRTQHNMRAMSLLRDFMDGIVPANEVFDADKTSRWWIISNIWHAL
;
A
#
# COMPACT_ATOMS: atom_id res chain seq x y z
N ASP A 1 -18.84 -5.81 -1.05
CA ASP A 1 -19.02 -6.42 0.27
C ASP A 1 -17.70 -6.35 1.07
N ASP A 2 -17.67 -5.54 2.12
CA ASP A 2 -16.46 -5.31 2.93
C ASP A 2 -16.30 -6.36 4.06
N ASP A 3 -17.04 -7.44 3.99
CA ASP A 3 -17.11 -8.43 5.05
C ASP A 3 -15.87 -9.33 5.12
N TRP A 4 -15.27 -9.37 6.29
CA TRP A 4 -14.16 -10.25 6.59
C TRP A 4 -14.63 -11.65 6.95
N VAL A 5 -14.16 -12.66 6.24
CA VAL A 5 -14.45 -14.07 6.49
C VAL A 5 -13.27 -14.74 7.19
N LYS A 6 -13.54 -15.56 8.19
CA LYS A 6 -12.51 -16.32 8.92
C LYS A 6 -11.92 -17.40 7.99
N ALA A 7 -10.61 -17.53 8.03
CA ALA A 7 -9.85 -18.49 7.24
C ALA A 7 -8.67 -19.07 8.05
N THR A 8 -8.16 -20.19 7.56
CA THR A 8 -6.90 -20.76 8.01
C THR A 8 -5.90 -20.71 6.87
N LEU A 9 -4.76 -20.07 7.10
CA LEU A 9 -3.64 -20.06 6.16
C LEU A 9 -2.72 -21.23 6.44
N LEU A 10 -2.36 -21.94 5.40
CA LEU A 10 -1.30 -22.94 5.40
C LEU A 10 -0.22 -22.46 4.44
N THR A 11 1.00 -22.29 4.91
CA THR A 11 2.13 -21.86 4.09
C THR A 11 3.25 -22.86 4.19
N SER A 12 3.98 -23.07 3.11
CA SER A 12 5.17 -23.90 3.08
C SER A 12 6.20 -23.29 2.14
N ASN A 13 7.46 -23.30 2.54
CA ASN A 13 8.61 -22.96 1.71
C ASN A 13 9.39 -24.20 1.26
N GLY A 14 8.77 -25.37 1.35
CA GLY A 14 9.38 -26.67 1.04
C GLY A 14 10.11 -27.33 2.22
N LYS A 15 10.50 -26.58 3.26
CA LYS A 15 11.16 -27.09 4.48
C LYS A 15 10.28 -26.92 5.69
N ASP A 16 9.63 -25.78 5.84
CA ASP A 16 8.81 -25.41 6.98
C ASP A 16 7.37 -25.20 6.55
N ALA A 17 6.46 -25.88 7.20
CA ALA A 17 5.03 -25.65 7.07
C ALA A 17 4.53 -24.84 8.25
N ARG A 18 3.74 -23.83 7.99
CA ARG A 18 3.17 -22.95 9.01
C ARG A 18 1.66 -22.85 8.87
N LYS A 19 0.96 -22.85 10.00
CA LYS A 19 -0.49 -22.69 10.06
C LYS A 19 -0.83 -21.46 10.90
N ALA A 20 -1.65 -20.55 10.33
CA ALA A 20 -2.10 -19.35 11.03
C ALA A 20 -3.60 -19.11 10.82
N LYS A 21 -4.25 -18.52 11.83
CA LYS A 21 -5.62 -18.04 11.70
C LYS A 21 -5.60 -16.67 10.99
N ALA A 22 -6.52 -16.46 10.09
CA ALA A 22 -6.63 -15.21 9.32
C ALA A 22 -8.09 -14.80 9.12
N GLU A 23 -8.23 -13.58 8.66
CA GLU A 23 -9.45 -13.07 8.03
C GLU A 23 -9.10 -12.70 6.60
N ILE A 24 -9.99 -13.01 5.69
CA ILE A 24 -9.86 -12.69 4.26
C ILE A 24 -11.08 -11.90 3.79
N ARG A 25 -10.88 -11.02 2.85
CA ARG A 25 -11.95 -10.36 2.09
C ARG A 25 -11.53 -10.16 0.65
N LEU A 26 -12.49 -9.96 -0.24
CA LEU A 26 -12.17 -9.57 -1.60
C LEU A 26 -11.42 -8.22 -1.60
N LYS A 27 -10.46 -8.08 -2.51
CA LYS A 27 -9.77 -6.84 -2.79
C LYS A 27 -10.13 -6.42 -4.21
N GLY A 28 -10.47 -5.16 -4.39
CA GLY A 28 -10.63 -4.57 -5.70
C GLY A 28 -11.60 -3.40 -5.65
N ASP A 29 -11.09 -2.25 -6.03
CA ASP A 29 -11.88 -1.04 -6.27
C ASP A 29 -12.22 -0.90 -7.77
N TRP A 30 -11.63 -1.77 -8.60
CA TRP A 30 -11.79 -1.81 -10.05
C TRP A 30 -12.21 -3.19 -10.56
N ALA A 31 -13.02 -3.19 -11.62
CA ALA A 31 -13.51 -4.39 -12.27
C ALA A 31 -12.40 -5.30 -12.83
N ASP A 32 -11.20 -4.79 -13.06
CA ASP A 32 -10.06 -5.57 -13.53
C ASP A 32 -9.63 -6.67 -12.55
N GLN A 33 -9.80 -6.44 -11.26
CA GLN A 33 -9.51 -7.41 -10.19
C GLN A 33 -10.57 -8.52 -10.09
N LEU A 34 -11.72 -8.33 -10.74
CA LEU A 34 -12.84 -9.26 -10.79
C LEU A 34 -13.02 -9.92 -12.19
N ARG A 35 -12.26 -9.47 -13.18
CA ARG A 35 -12.39 -9.96 -14.57
C ARG A 35 -11.93 -11.40 -14.76
N ASP A 36 -11.01 -11.87 -13.94
CA ASP A 36 -10.60 -13.27 -13.95
C ASP A 36 -11.37 -14.02 -12.86
N SER A 37 -12.40 -14.72 -13.26
CA SER A 37 -13.27 -15.51 -12.37
C SER A 37 -12.51 -16.59 -11.58
N HIS A 38 -11.29 -16.95 -12.01
CA HIS A 38 -10.47 -17.99 -11.38
C HIS A 38 -9.39 -17.40 -10.46
N LYS A 39 -9.00 -16.12 -10.64
CA LYS A 39 -7.92 -15.47 -9.88
C LYS A 39 -8.40 -14.19 -9.20
N LEU A 40 -9.36 -14.32 -8.33
CA LEU A 40 -9.85 -13.21 -7.53
C LEU A 40 -8.75 -12.68 -6.59
N SER A 41 -8.76 -11.38 -6.39
CA SER A 41 -7.84 -10.71 -5.46
C SER A 41 -8.40 -10.72 -4.05
N PHE A 42 -7.55 -11.02 -3.07
CA PHE A 42 -7.92 -11.08 -1.66
C PHE A 42 -7.03 -10.17 -0.82
N ARG A 43 -7.62 -9.54 0.19
CA ARG A 43 -6.90 -8.92 1.29
C ARG A 43 -6.92 -9.86 2.49
N ILE A 44 -5.76 -10.10 3.09
CA ILE A 44 -5.55 -11.07 4.15
C ILE A 44 -5.01 -10.35 5.37
N LYS A 45 -5.59 -10.66 6.54
CA LYS A 45 -5.15 -10.18 7.85
C LYS A 45 -4.90 -11.38 8.76
N VAL A 46 -3.65 -11.57 9.15
CA VAL A 46 -3.25 -12.61 10.08
C VAL A 46 -3.70 -12.24 11.49
N ARG A 47 -4.23 -13.22 12.23
CA ARG A 47 -4.79 -13.02 13.57
C ARG A 47 -3.77 -13.41 14.65
N ASN A 48 -4.12 -13.11 15.91
CA ASN A 48 -3.37 -13.52 17.10
C ASN A 48 -1.91 -13.04 17.15
N ASN A 49 -1.63 -11.85 16.59
CA ASN A 49 -0.27 -11.30 16.47
C ASN A 49 0.72 -12.21 15.72
N ASP A 50 0.20 -13.21 15.01
CA ASP A 50 1.02 -14.08 14.18
C ASP A 50 1.41 -13.34 12.87
N LYS A 51 2.42 -13.88 12.20
CA LYS A 51 2.97 -13.31 10.96
C LYS A 51 3.23 -14.42 9.95
N ILE A 52 2.89 -14.18 8.71
CA ILE A 52 3.23 -15.03 7.57
C ILE A 52 4.27 -14.28 6.73
N PHE A 53 5.42 -14.89 6.47
CA PHE A 53 6.57 -14.24 5.84
C PHE A 53 6.98 -12.91 6.52
N GLY A 54 6.82 -12.84 7.85
CA GLY A 54 7.06 -11.61 8.62
C GLY A 54 5.98 -10.53 8.50
N MET A 55 4.87 -10.78 7.81
CA MET A 55 3.79 -9.83 7.56
C MET A 55 2.53 -10.19 8.36
N SER A 56 1.86 -9.17 8.91
CA SER A 56 0.55 -9.34 9.58
C SER A 56 -0.63 -9.06 8.65
N LYS A 57 -0.40 -8.37 7.53
CA LYS A 57 -1.42 -8.01 6.54
C LYS A 57 -0.79 -7.91 5.16
N PHE A 58 -1.41 -8.53 4.18
CA PHE A 58 -0.97 -8.55 2.80
C PHE A 58 -2.15 -8.79 1.85
N SER A 59 -1.92 -8.62 0.57
CA SER A 59 -2.88 -8.96 -0.48
C SER A 59 -2.34 -10.11 -1.32
N ILE A 60 -3.24 -10.91 -1.87
CA ILE A 60 -2.95 -11.88 -2.92
C ILE A 60 -3.78 -11.48 -4.13
N GLN A 61 -3.13 -11.37 -5.29
CA GLN A 61 -3.76 -10.87 -6.51
C GLN A 61 -3.18 -11.55 -7.76
N ALA A 62 -3.93 -11.50 -8.87
CA ALA A 62 -3.41 -11.99 -10.14
C ALA A 62 -2.17 -11.17 -10.53
N PRO A 63 -1.05 -11.79 -10.96
CA PRO A 63 0.15 -11.03 -11.32
C PRO A 63 -0.09 -9.97 -12.40
N LYS A 64 -0.99 -10.25 -13.32
CA LYS A 64 -1.36 -9.34 -14.42
C LYS A 64 -1.91 -7.99 -13.95
N THR A 65 -2.54 -7.93 -12.78
CA THR A 65 -3.11 -6.66 -12.24
C THR A 65 -2.05 -5.60 -11.94
N ARG A 66 -0.77 -6.01 -11.84
CA ARG A 66 0.37 -5.14 -11.57
C ARG A 66 1.51 -5.35 -12.56
N GLY A 67 1.19 -5.61 -13.82
CA GLY A 67 2.19 -5.74 -14.88
C GLY A 67 3.14 -6.93 -14.72
N ASN A 68 2.69 -8.03 -14.07
CA ASN A 68 3.46 -9.25 -13.84
C ASN A 68 4.77 -9.00 -13.05
N HIS A 69 5.91 -8.93 -13.73
CA HIS A 69 7.23 -8.74 -13.11
C HIS A 69 7.58 -7.28 -12.83
N ASN A 70 6.80 -6.35 -13.35
CA ASN A 70 7.09 -4.93 -13.22
C ASN A 70 7.08 -4.48 -11.76
N GLU A 71 6.00 -4.72 -11.05
CA GLU A 71 5.87 -4.29 -9.65
C GLU A 71 6.96 -4.86 -8.73
N PRO A 72 7.24 -6.18 -8.71
CA PRO A 72 8.32 -6.69 -7.85
C PRO A 72 9.68 -6.12 -8.20
N LEU A 73 9.99 -5.93 -9.47
CA LEU A 73 11.27 -5.34 -9.88
C LEU A 73 11.40 -3.89 -9.40
N PHE A 74 10.36 -3.08 -9.59
CA PHE A 74 10.32 -1.70 -9.10
C PHE A 74 10.53 -1.62 -7.58
N LEU A 75 9.79 -2.45 -6.82
CA LEU A 75 9.87 -2.46 -5.37
C LEU A 75 11.23 -3.01 -4.85
N ASP A 76 11.85 -3.94 -5.58
CA ASP A 76 13.20 -4.42 -5.26
C ASP A 76 14.23 -3.31 -5.49
N MET A 77 14.15 -2.58 -6.60
CA MET A 77 15.00 -1.42 -6.85
C MET A 77 14.85 -0.36 -5.76
N MET A 78 13.63 -0.06 -5.30
CA MET A 78 13.39 0.85 -4.19
C MET A 78 14.12 0.40 -2.93
N ARG A 79 13.99 -0.88 -2.55
CA ARG A 79 14.67 -1.42 -1.36
C ARG A 79 16.19 -1.41 -1.47
N MET A 80 16.73 -1.74 -2.65
CA MET A 80 18.18 -1.67 -2.91
C MET A 80 18.73 -0.25 -2.74
N MET A 81 17.91 0.76 -2.98
CA MET A 81 18.27 2.16 -2.83
C MET A 81 17.86 2.75 -1.46
N ASP A 82 17.58 1.92 -0.46
CA ASP A 82 17.16 2.33 0.90
C ASP A 82 15.90 3.21 0.91
N VAL A 83 15.01 3.00 -0.04
CA VAL A 83 13.66 3.58 -0.05
C VAL A 83 12.67 2.55 0.46
N ILE A 84 11.85 2.94 1.43
CA ILE A 84 10.86 2.03 2.04
C ILE A 84 9.86 1.57 0.99
N ALA A 85 9.80 0.24 0.78
CA ALA A 85 8.90 -0.37 -0.19
C ALA A 85 8.30 -1.68 0.32
N PRO A 86 7.05 -2.00 -0.01
CA PRO A 86 6.42 -3.26 0.34
C PRO A 86 7.18 -4.47 -0.22
N ARG A 87 7.15 -5.59 0.52
CA ARG A 87 7.58 -6.87 -0.03
C ARG A 87 6.56 -7.35 -1.05
N TYR A 88 7.06 -7.83 -2.16
CA TYR A 88 6.23 -8.32 -3.26
C TYR A 88 6.92 -9.54 -3.89
N PHE A 89 6.24 -10.67 -3.96
CA PHE A 89 6.76 -11.89 -4.55
C PHE A 89 5.62 -12.82 -4.98
N PHE A 90 5.96 -13.87 -5.72
CA PHE A 90 4.97 -14.82 -6.22
C PHE A 90 4.86 -16.03 -5.32
N VAL A 91 3.65 -16.54 -5.18
CA VAL A 91 3.30 -17.72 -4.40
C VAL A 91 2.36 -18.64 -5.19
N ASP A 92 2.51 -19.94 -5.07
CA ASP A 92 1.52 -20.89 -5.59
C ASP A 92 0.37 -21.03 -4.58
N VAL A 93 -0.85 -20.75 -5.00
CA VAL A 93 -2.01 -20.64 -4.14
C VAL A 93 -3.00 -21.78 -4.39
N ARG A 94 -3.52 -22.33 -3.30
CA ARG A 94 -4.67 -23.24 -3.29
C ARG A 94 -5.73 -22.70 -2.33
N ILE A 95 -6.99 -22.82 -2.70
CA ILE A 95 -8.14 -22.43 -1.89
C ILE A 95 -9.06 -23.63 -1.80
N ASN A 96 -9.26 -24.18 -0.59
CA ASN A 96 -10.12 -25.33 -0.37
C ASN A 96 -9.85 -26.47 -1.39
N ASP A 97 -8.60 -26.90 -1.48
CA ASP A 97 -8.12 -27.93 -2.42
C ASP A 97 -8.14 -27.56 -3.92
N MET A 98 -8.74 -26.45 -4.29
CA MET A 98 -8.70 -25.94 -5.65
C MET A 98 -7.37 -25.25 -5.93
N LYS A 99 -6.65 -25.69 -6.95
CA LYS A 99 -5.40 -25.04 -7.40
C LYS A 99 -5.74 -23.76 -8.17
N ILE A 100 -5.34 -22.62 -7.61
CA ILE A 100 -5.45 -21.30 -8.27
C ILE A 100 -4.19 -21.02 -9.10
N GLY A 101 -3.04 -21.55 -8.67
CA GLY A 101 -1.75 -21.35 -9.31
C GLY A 101 -1.01 -20.11 -8.81
N ILE A 102 -0.10 -19.58 -9.63
CA ILE A 102 0.77 -18.48 -9.24
C ILE A 102 -0.05 -17.19 -9.05
N MET A 103 0.09 -16.62 -7.87
CA MET A 103 -0.47 -15.34 -7.48
C MET A 103 0.65 -14.43 -6.95
N ALA A 104 0.46 -13.13 -7.06
CA ALA A 104 1.33 -12.14 -6.45
C ALA A 104 0.89 -11.86 -5.01
N LEU A 105 1.84 -11.91 -4.09
CA LEU A 105 1.67 -11.51 -2.70
C LEU A 105 2.30 -10.14 -2.50
N GLU A 106 1.50 -9.18 -2.06
CA GLU A 106 1.89 -7.79 -1.83
C GLU A 106 1.71 -7.43 -0.35
N GLU A 107 2.78 -7.03 0.32
CA GLU A 107 2.71 -6.56 1.70
C GLU A 107 1.86 -5.30 1.82
N HIS A 108 1.04 -5.24 2.85
CA HIS A 108 0.26 -4.05 3.13
C HIS A 108 1.09 -3.03 3.92
N PHE A 109 1.09 -1.78 3.47
CA PHE A 109 1.80 -0.68 4.13
C PHE A 109 1.28 -0.51 5.57
N ASN A 110 2.17 -0.73 6.54
CA ASN A 110 1.87 -0.63 7.97
C ASN A 110 3.15 -0.47 8.80
N LYS A 111 3.00 -0.36 10.12
CA LYS A 111 4.11 -0.25 11.08
C LYS A 111 5.15 -1.35 10.91
N ILE A 112 4.72 -2.61 10.73
CA ILE A 112 5.62 -3.77 10.61
C ILE A 112 6.54 -3.64 9.39
N LEU A 113 6.01 -3.15 8.27
CA LEU A 113 6.79 -2.88 7.08
C LEU A 113 7.89 -1.84 7.36
N ILE A 114 7.53 -0.72 8.00
CA ILE A 114 8.48 0.35 8.32
C ILE A 114 9.57 -0.17 9.25
N GLU A 115 9.19 -0.84 10.34
CA GLU A 115 10.13 -1.41 11.31
C GLU A 115 11.04 -2.49 10.70
N SER A 116 10.52 -3.31 9.79
CA SER A 116 11.29 -4.36 9.12
C SER A 116 12.41 -3.82 8.21
N GLN A 117 12.32 -2.53 7.83
CA GLN A 117 13.30 -1.82 7.00
C GLN A 117 14.05 -0.74 7.80
N GLY A 118 14.13 -0.90 9.14
CA GLY A 118 14.90 -0.02 10.01
C GLY A 118 14.25 1.33 10.32
N GLY A 119 13.01 1.56 9.84
CA GLY A 119 12.27 2.77 10.13
C GLY A 119 11.72 2.79 11.56
N ARG A 120 11.52 3.99 12.10
CA ARG A 120 10.88 4.21 13.40
C ARG A 120 9.39 4.49 13.24
N GLU A 121 8.61 4.21 14.28
CA GLU A 121 7.21 4.62 14.31
C GLU A 121 7.09 6.15 14.30
N GLY A 122 6.30 6.67 13.35
CA GLY A 122 6.05 8.10 13.21
C GLY A 122 4.76 8.36 12.41
N PRO A 123 4.41 9.63 12.22
CA PRO A 123 3.32 10.00 11.32
C PRO A 123 3.60 9.52 9.90
N ILE A 124 2.57 8.98 9.27
CA ILE A 124 2.59 8.68 7.84
C ILE A 124 1.51 9.56 7.21
N ILE A 125 1.95 10.51 6.41
CA ILE A 125 1.05 11.44 5.72
C ILE A 125 0.88 10.97 4.28
N ALA A 126 -0.34 11.01 3.80
CA ALA A 126 -0.67 10.64 2.43
C ALA A 126 -1.63 11.66 1.82
N ILE A 127 -1.60 11.80 0.51
CA ILE A 127 -2.67 12.43 -0.24
C ILE A 127 -3.92 11.57 -0.12
N ASP A 128 -5.09 12.20 -0.03
CA ASP A 128 -6.36 11.49 0.06
C ASP A 128 -6.79 10.96 -1.32
N GLU A 129 -6.31 9.78 -1.66
CA GLU A 129 -6.66 9.12 -2.92
C GLU A 129 -8.17 8.86 -3.06
N ASP A 130 -8.88 8.59 -1.96
CA ASP A 130 -10.33 8.37 -2.00
C ASP A 130 -11.08 9.63 -2.49
N TRP A 131 -10.56 10.82 -2.13
CA TRP A 131 -11.07 12.07 -2.64
C TRP A 131 -10.79 12.22 -4.14
N ILE A 132 -9.55 11.94 -4.57
CA ILE A 132 -9.13 12.02 -5.98
C ILE A 132 -10.01 11.11 -6.85
N TRP A 133 -10.21 9.88 -6.43
CA TRP A 133 -11.03 8.91 -7.17
C TRP A 133 -12.50 9.31 -7.24
N ARG A 134 -13.07 9.87 -6.16
CA ARG A 134 -14.42 10.41 -6.17
C ARG A 134 -14.57 11.56 -7.16
N GLN A 135 -13.62 12.53 -7.15
CA GLN A 135 -13.65 13.65 -8.11
C GLN A 135 -13.53 13.15 -9.54
N ARG A 136 -12.62 12.23 -9.80
CA ARG A 136 -12.45 11.63 -11.13
C ARG A 136 -13.72 10.93 -11.61
N HIS A 137 -14.39 10.21 -10.73
CA HIS A 137 -15.64 9.53 -11.04
C HIS A 137 -16.76 10.53 -11.38
N LEU A 138 -16.90 11.58 -10.60
CA LEU A 138 -17.83 12.67 -10.88
C LEU A 138 -17.54 13.34 -12.23
N ASN A 139 -16.29 13.64 -12.51
CA ASN A 139 -15.90 14.25 -13.79
C ASN A 139 -16.21 13.34 -14.99
N ILE A 140 -16.09 12.02 -14.85
CA ILE A 140 -16.51 11.07 -15.89
C ILE A 140 -18.02 11.13 -16.12
N ILE A 141 -18.80 11.20 -15.05
CA ILE A 141 -20.27 11.32 -15.13
C ILE A 141 -20.67 12.64 -15.82
N ASP A 142 -20.01 13.72 -15.48
CA ASP A 142 -20.28 15.05 -16.03
C ASP A 142 -19.67 15.27 -17.43
N GLY A 143 -18.97 14.27 -17.98
CA GLY A 143 -18.33 14.36 -19.30
C GLY A 143 -17.11 15.28 -19.35
N THR A 144 -16.53 15.64 -18.20
CA THR A 144 -15.31 16.44 -18.11
C THR A 144 -14.08 15.53 -18.08
N SER A 145 -12.98 15.97 -18.68
CA SER A 145 -11.72 15.23 -18.68
C SER A 145 -10.72 15.83 -17.67
N GLY A 146 -10.08 14.94 -16.90
CA GLY A 146 -9.00 15.32 -16.00
C GLY A 146 -9.45 15.69 -14.59
N LEU A 147 -8.47 15.99 -13.74
CA LEU A 147 -8.68 16.56 -12.42
C LEU A 147 -8.47 18.08 -12.54
N PRO A 148 -9.47 18.90 -12.22
CA PRO A 148 -9.41 20.36 -12.41
C PRO A 148 -8.54 21.08 -11.37
N TYR A 149 -7.90 20.31 -10.46
CA TYR A 149 -7.21 20.84 -9.30
C TYR A 149 -5.70 20.70 -9.45
N GLU A 150 -4.97 21.70 -9.01
CA GLU A 150 -3.54 21.61 -8.85
C GLU A 150 -3.21 20.68 -7.65
N TYR A 151 -2.00 20.09 -7.61
CA TYR A 151 -1.62 19.17 -6.52
C TYR A 151 -1.74 19.80 -5.13
N ARG A 152 -1.59 21.13 -5.01
CA ARG A 152 -1.77 21.91 -3.77
C ARG A 152 -3.18 21.82 -3.20
N ASP A 153 -4.17 21.58 -4.05
CA ASP A 153 -5.58 21.51 -3.65
C ASP A 153 -5.97 20.14 -3.12
N TYR A 154 -5.08 19.14 -3.28
CA TYR A 154 -5.40 17.79 -2.84
C TYR A 154 -5.44 17.70 -1.31
N PRO A 155 -6.51 17.13 -0.73
CA PRO A 155 -6.56 16.86 0.68
C PRO A 155 -5.45 15.90 1.11
N ILE A 156 -4.90 16.15 2.26
CA ILE A 156 -3.93 15.27 2.91
C ILE A 156 -4.55 14.64 4.14
N LYS A 157 -4.16 13.41 4.43
CA LYS A 157 -4.63 12.66 5.59
C LYS A 157 -3.49 11.95 6.30
N VAL A 158 -3.67 11.68 7.59
CA VAL A 158 -2.80 10.76 8.31
C VAL A 158 -3.20 9.35 7.95
N PHE A 159 -2.27 8.58 7.40
CA PHE A 159 -2.50 7.19 7.06
C PHE A 159 -2.74 6.35 8.32
N LYS A 160 -3.89 5.69 8.40
CA LYS A 160 -4.30 4.88 9.56
C LYS A 160 -4.18 5.60 10.89
N ALA A 161 -4.64 6.83 10.93
CA ALA A 161 -4.59 7.68 12.13
C ALA A 161 -5.14 7.00 13.40
N GLY A 162 -6.00 5.99 13.27
CA GLY A 162 -6.74 5.43 14.38
C GLY A 162 -7.76 6.43 14.93
N LYS A 163 -8.20 6.21 16.17
CA LYS A 163 -9.02 7.22 16.87
C LYS A 163 -8.08 8.37 17.26
N PHE A 164 -8.35 9.55 16.76
CA PHE A 164 -7.71 10.77 17.24
C PHE A 164 -8.14 11.01 18.69
N SER A 165 -7.16 10.99 19.59
CA SER A 165 -7.38 11.40 20.98
C SER A 165 -6.75 12.78 21.16
N PRO A 166 -7.55 13.86 21.27
CA PRO A 166 -7.01 15.20 21.46
C PRO A 166 -6.03 15.27 22.62
N GLY A 167 -4.97 16.05 22.47
CA GLY A 167 -3.97 16.27 23.51
C GLY A 167 -2.86 15.21 23.64
N THR A 168 -2.95 14.11 22.89
CA THR A 168 -1.85 13.11 22.91
C THR A 168 -0.66 13.58 22.08
N ILE A 169 0.55 13.15 22.46
CA ILE A 169 1.80 13.41 21.72
C ILE A 169 1.67 12.92 20.26
N ARG A 170 1.05 11.77 20.07
CA ARG A 170 0.81 11.22 18.72
C ARG A 170 -0.04 12.16 17.87
N THR A 171 -1.11 12.71 18.43
CA THR A 171 -1.96 13.68 17.73
C THR A 171 -1.19 14.95 17.37
N GLN A 172 -0.38 15.47 18.29
CA GLN A 172 0.46 16.64 18.06
C GLN A 172 1.48 16.39 16.92
N HIS A 173 2.15 15.23 16.91
CA HIS A 173 3.07 14.85 15.83
C HIS A 173 2.35 14.73 14.48
N ASN A 174 1.18 14.11 14.45
CA ASN A 174 0.38 13.99 13.23
C ASN A 174 -0.02 15.37 12.68
N MET A 175 -0.52 16.25 13.53
CA MET A 175 -0.91 17.62 13.15
C MET A 175 0.29 18.41 12.62
N ARG A 176 1.43 18.34 13.31
CA ARG A 176 2.66 19.02 12.86
C ARG A 176 3.12 18.52 11.49
N ALA A 177 3.11 17.20 11.27
CA ALA A 177 3.52 16.62 9.99
C ALA A 177 2.55 17.00 8.85
N MET A 178 1.24 17.05 9.13
CA MET A 178 0.25 17.53 8.16
C MET A 178 0.44 19.02 7.84
N SER A 179 0.66 19.86 8.86
CA SER A 179 0.91 21.29 8.67
C SER A 179 2.16 21.49 7.81
N LEU A 180 3.26 20.80 8.13
CA LEU A 180 4.51 20.95 7.40
C LEU A 180 4.37 20.57 5.91
N LEU A 181 3.64 19.48 5.61
CA LEU A 181 3.37 19.11 4.23
C LEU A 181 2.46 20.14 3.54
N ARG A 182 1.46 20.67 4.25
CA ARG A 182 0.58 21.72 3.72
C ARG A 182 1.37 22.98 3.40
N ASP A 183 2.20 23.44 4.32
CA ASP A 183 3.03 24.63 4.16
C ASP A 183 3.98 24.49 2.95
N PHE A 184 4.47 23.28 2.69
CA PHE A 184 5.23 22.99 1.46
C PHE A 184 4.35 23.08 0.21
N MET A 185 3.16 22.47 0.23
CA MET A 185 2.25 22.49 -0.91
C MET A 185 1.78 23.93 -1.24
N ASP A 186 1.67 24.77 -0.22
CA ASP A 186 1.33 26.20 -0.35
C ASP A 186 2.53 27.08 -0.69
N GLY A 187 3.74 26.50 -0.80
CA GLY A 187 4.97 27.22 -1.16
C GLY A 187 5.55 28.06 -0.02
N ILE A 188 5.14 27.83 1.24
CA ILE A 188 5.59 28.58 2.42
C ILE A 188 6.96 28.07 2.90
N VAL A 189 7.18 26.76 2.87
CA VAL A 189 8.45 26.15 3.26
C VAL A 189 9.09 25.41 2.07
N PRO A 190 10.44 25.40 1.98
CA PRO A 190 11.14 24.72 0.90
C PRO A 190 11.15 23.19 1.11
N ALA A 191 11.33 22.45 0.02
CA ALA A 191 11.28 20.98 0.01
C ALA A 191 12.26 20.30 0.96
N ASN A 192 13.45 20.88 1.17
CA ASN A 192 14.48 20.33 2.06
C ASN A 192 14.14 20.42 3.54
N GLU A 193 13.15 21.21 3.93
CA GLU A 193 12.62 21.22 5.30
C GLU A 193 11.56 20.12 5.55
N VAL A 194 10.99 19.56 4.47
CA VAL A 194 9.91 18.59 4.54
C VAL A 194 10.37 17.19 4.16
N PHE A 195 11.24 17.08 3.17
CA PHE A 195 11.69 15.82 2.60
C PHE A 195 13.18 15.59 2.83
N ASP A 196 13.52 14.34 3.10
CA ASP A 196 14.89 13.86 3.01
C ASP A 196 15.33 13.92 1.53
N ALA A 197 16.25 14.84 1.22
CA ALA A 197 16.65 15.10 -0.16
C ALA A 197 17.32 13.88 -0.82
N ASP A 198 18.10 13.11 -0.06
CA ASP A 198 18.78 11.92 -0.57
C ASP A 198 17.76 10.79 -0.92
N LYS A 199 16.87 10.46 0.02
CA LYS A 199 15.83 9.45 -0.23
C LYS A 199 14.85 9.87 -1.31
N THR A 200 14.49 11.13 -1.36
CA THR A 200 13.61 11.67 -2.40
C THR A 200 14.26 11.62 -3.77
N SER A 201 15.55 11.95 -3.86
CA SER A 201 16.31 11.85 -5.12
C SER A 201 16.40 10.40 -5.62
N ARG A 202 16.67 9.46 -4.74
CA ARG A 202 16.70 8.01 -5.08
C ARG A 202 15.35 7.54 -5.58
N TRP A 203 14.27 7.87 -4.87
CA TRP A 203 12.91 7.57 -5.31
C TRP A 203 12.60 8.18 -6.69
N TRP A 204 12.97 9.44 -6.90
CA TRP A 204 12.77 10.15 -8.15
C TRP A 204 13.52 9.49 -9.31
N ILE A 205 14.78 9.14 -9.13
CA ILE A 205 15.61 8.47 -10.15
C ILE A 205 14.98 7.14 -10.55
N ILE A 206 14.63 6.29 -9.57
CA ILE A 206 14.05 4.98 -9.84
C ILE A 206 12.72 5.13 -10.59
N SER A 207 11.86 6.06 -10.14
CA SER A 207 10.56 6.30 -10.76
C SER A 207 10.70 6.75 -12.22
N ASN A 208 11.69 7.61 -12.53
CA ASN A 208 11.94 8.06 -13.90
C ASN A 208 12.53 6.96 -14.78
N ILE A 209 13.47 6.18 -14.28
CA ILE A 209 14.00 5.00 -15.01
C ILE A 209 12.86 4.05 -15.33
N TRP A 210 11.98 3.79 -14.37
CA TRP A 210 10.85 2.90 -14.54
C TRP A 210 9.85 3.36 -15.60
N HIS A 211 9.57 4.65 -15.65
CA HIS A 211 8.68 5.22 -16.68
C HIS A 211 9.31 5.31 -18.07
N ALA A 212 10.64 5.17 -18.16
CA ALA A 212 11.36 5.20 -19.42
C ALA A 212 11.54 3.78 -20.06
N LEU A 213 11.23 2.73 -19.31
CA LEU A 213 11.28 1.32 -19.77
C LEU A 213 9.91 0.83 -20.24
#